data_d9eae44232d3e413bc857bd6dd1da6ec
#
_entry.id   d9eae44232d3e413bc857bd6dd1da6ec
#
_cell.length_a   1.000
_cell.length_b   1.000
_cell.length_c   1.000
_cell.angle_alpha   90.00
_cell.angle_beta   90.00
_cell.angle_gamma   90.00
#
_symmetry.space_group_name_H-M   'P 1'
#
loop_
_entity.id
_entity.type
_entity.pdbx_description
1 polymer ?
#
loop_
_entity_poly.entity_id
_entity_poly.type
_entity_poly.pdbx_seq_one_letter_code
_entity_poly.pdbx_strand_id
1 'polypeptide(L)'
;MGLYDIMDEIAAKQITKSETGDNRILGVVVGIVAKNYDKDMPGRVCVQIPVRDDEANELQWARVVMPSSGKNWGHYFQPEEGDQVVLAFEHGNIEKPYVIGCVPKVNNPFLTRASHEKNQYKKIITKNGNTIQFEDCEEEEGTKDKISIYTPKEAHRLILDNEKKQITLGDKDGKNQMVIKTEDEQGTISIKTEKKLTISVGDNITVTMNADSGTVNIKCTKFTVDASDSSEIKANGKLGLSGGNVSMEASSMLKAESSGMTTIGGSPIKIG
;
A
#
# COMPACT_ATOMS: atom_id res chain seq x y z
N MET A 1 -31.78 44.41 -43.29
CA MET A 1 -30.68 43.93 -42.49
C MET A 1 -29.93 45.15 -42.00
N GLY A 2 -30.02 45.50 -40.76
CA GLY A 2 -29.35 46.71 -40.21
C GLY A 2 -27.87 46.46 -39.97
N LEU A 3 -27.05 47.50 -39.86
CA LEU A 3 -25.64 47.40 -39.54
C LEU A 3 -25.40 46.60 -38.23
N TYR A 4 -26.29 46.73 -37.26
CA TYR A 4 -26.24 45.98 -35.98
C TYR A 4 -26.45 44.49 -36.20
N ASP A 5 -27.37 44.06 -37.08
CA ASP A 5 -27.60 42.63 -37.39
C ASP A 5 -26.35 41.99 -38.00
N ILE A 6 -25.61 42.73 -38.84
CA ILE A 6 -24.38 42.27 -39.45
C ILE A 6 -23.26 42.21 -38.40
N MET A 7 -23.18 43.19 -37.51
CA MET A 7 -22.18 43.18 -36.42
C MET A 7 -22.39 42.03 -35.46
N ASP A 8 -23.67 41.76 -35.07
CA ASP A 8 -24.01 40.64 -34.22
C ASP A 8 -23.77 39.30 -34.85
N GLU A 9 -24.02 39.14 -36.17
CA GLU A 9 -23.71 37.94 -36.92
C GLU A 9 -22.18 37.72 -37.04
N ILE A 10 -21.40 38.76 -37.24
CA ILE A 10 -19.94 38.70 -37.28
C ILE A 10 -19.39 38.35 -35.87
N ALA A 11 -19.90 39.01 -34.85
CA ALA A 11 -19.51 38.73 -33.46
C ALA A 11 -19.85 37.30 -33.07
N ALA A 12 -21.03 36.78 -33.39
CA ALA A 12 -21.42 35.40 -33.18
C ALA A 12 -20.50 34.41 -33.89
N LYS A 13 -20.13 34.69 -35.15
CA LYS A 13 -19.18 33.87 -35.93
C LYS A 13 -17.78 33.90 -35.34
N GLN A 14 -17.30 35.03 -34.83
CA GLN A 14 -15.99 35.12 -34.16
C GLN A 14 -15.96 34.41 -32.82
N ILE A 15 -17.08 34.41 -32.08
CA ILE A 15 -17.19 33.72 -30.79
C ILE A 15 -17.25 32.21 -30.97
N THR A 16 -17.76 31.71 -32.10
CA THR A 16 -17.97 30.27 -32.38
C THR A 16 -16.83 29.58 -33.12
N LYS A 17 -15.83 30.31 -33.58
CA LYS A 17 -14.67 29.73 -34.29
C LYS A 17 -13.40 29.75 -33.45
N SER A 18 -12.57 28.74 -33.63
CA SER A 18 -11.21 28.70 -33.10
C SER A 18 -10.28 29.60 -33.89
N GLU A 19 -9.02 29.77 -33.46
CA GLU A 19 -7.97 30.51 -34.16
C GLU A 19 -7.72 29.96 -35.57
N THR A 20 -7.89 28.68 -35.80
CA THR A 20 -7.77 27.99 -37.11
C THR A 20 -9.04 28.04 -37.94
N GLY A 21 -10.12 28.61 -37.44
CA GLY A 21 -11.40 28.74 -38.14
C GLY A 21 -12.39 27.61 -37.91
N ASP A 22 -12.04 26.61 -37.12
CA ASP A 22 -12.93 25.52 -36.70
C ASP A 22 -14.04 26.01 -35.76
N ASN A 23 -15.17 25.31 -35.72
CA ASN A 23 -16.25 25.62 -34.81
C ASN A 23 -15.81 25.40 -33.36
N ARG A 24 -16.18 26.34 -32.49
CA ARG A 24 -15.93 26.21 -31.04
C ARG A 24 -16.84 25.18 -30.44
N ILE A 25 -16.26 24.38 -29.51
CA ILE A 25 -16.99 23.42 -28.70
C ILE A 25 -17.29 24.07 -27.35
N LEU A 26 -18.55 24.45 -27.15
CA LEU A 26 -19.00 25.20 -25.96
C LEU A 26 -19.40 24.30 -24.79
N GLY A 27 -19.19 23.04 -24.87
CA GLY A 27 -19.53 22.06 -23.83
C GLY A 27 -18.40 21.11 -23.53
N VAL A 28 -18.76 19.95 -23.01
CA VAL A 28 -17.86 18.83 -22.81
C VAL A 28 -18.12 17.75 -23.85
N VAL A 29 -17.08 17.01 -24.21
CA VAL A 29 -17.16 15.94 -25.19
C VAL A 29 -16.49 14.70 -24.60
N VAL A 30 -17.00 13.52 -24.92
CA VAL A 30 -16.34 12.27 -24.58
C VAL A 30 -15.29 11.96 -25.66
N GLY A 31 -14.06 11.77 -25.22
CA GLY A 31 -12.95 11.32 -26.05
C GLY A 31 -12.46 9.94 -25.64
N ILE A 32 -11.62 9.34 -26.47
CA ILE A 32 -10.96 8.07 -26.21
C ILE A 32 -9.45 8.32 -26.18
N VAL A 33 -8.76 7.80 -25.17
CA VAL A 33 -7.30 7.91 -25.08
C VAL A 33 -6.67 6.99 -26.12
N ALA A 34 -5.91 7.58 -27.04
CA ALA A 34 -5.18 6.85 -28.06
C ALA A 34 -3.74 6.55 -27.65
N LYS A 35 -3.10 7.48 -26.90
CA LYS A 35 -1.77 7.31 -26.29
C LYS A 35 -1.71 8.04 -24.96
N ASN A 36 -1.03 7.48 -24.01
CA ASN A 36 -0.90 8.07 -22.66
C ASN A 36 0.53 8.46 -22.29
N TYR A 37 1.46 8.39 -23.25
CA TYR A 37 2.85 8.80 -23.04
C TYR A 37 3.44 9.45 -24.29
N ASP A 38 4.13 10.55 -24.06
CA ASP A 38 5.01 11.19 -25.03
C ASP A 38 6.22 11.79 -24.32
N LYS A 39 7.40 11.62 -24.91
CA LYS A 39 8.67 12.08 -24.33
C LYS A 39 8.75 13.60 -24.19
N ASP A 40 8.21 14.32 -25.18
CA ASP A 40 8.31 15.78 -25.26
C ASP A 40 7.11 16.48 -24.60
N MET A 41 6.04 15.71 -24.31
CA MET A 41 4.81 16.20 -23.68
C MET A 41 4.43 15.38 -22.45
N PRO A 42 5.28 15.32 -21.41
CA PRO A 42 5.01 14.52 -20.22
C PRO A 42 3.73 14.96 -19.51
N GLY A 43 2.92 14.00 -19.05
CA GLY A 43 1.66 14.25 -18.35
C GLY A 43 0.50 14.65 -19.25
N ARG A 44 0.64 14.60 -20.56
CA ARG A 44 -0.47 14.73 -21.52
C ARG A 44 -0.89 13.36 -22.04
N VAL A 45 -2.12 13.30 -22.54
CA VAL A 45 -2.66 12.15 -23.26
C VAL A 45 -3.12 12.56 -24.65
N CYS A 46 -2.85 11.70 -25.62
CA CYS A 46 -3.36 11.89 -26.98
C CYS A 46 -4.79 11.34 -27.02
N VAL A 47 -5.74 12.15 -27.42
CA VAL A 47 -7.17 11.81 -27.41
C VAL A 47 -7.76 11.85 -28.81
N GLN A 48 -8.67 10.94 -29.09
CA GLN A 48 -9.50 10.86 -30.26
C GLN A 48 -10.91 11.30 -29.90
N ILE A 49 -11.54 12.14 -30.73
CA ILE A 49 -12.88 12.71 -30.51
C ILE A 49 -13.85 12.10 -31.52
N PRO A 50 -14.67 11.09 -31.12
CA PRO A 50 -15.51 10.32 -32.06
C PRO A 50 -16.66 11.09 -32.72
N VAL A 51 -16.98 12.28 -32.23
CA VAL A 51 -18.09 13.11 -32.78
C VAL A 51 -17.69 13.95 -34.01
N ARG A 52 -16.43 13.84 -34.45
CA ARG A 52 -15.98 14.48 -35.68
C ARG A 52 -15.99 13.50 -36.83
N ASP A 53 -16.14 14.03 -38.05
CA ASP A 53 -15.99 13.25 -39.28
C ASP A 53 -14.62 12.55 -39.31
N ASP A 54 -14.54 11.36 -39.89
CA ASP A 54 -13.33 10.52 -39.87
C ASP A 54 -12.09 11.24 -40.40
N GLU A 55 -12.24 12.15 -41.38
CA GLU A 55 -11.16 12.98 -41.93
C GLU A 55 -10.69 14.10 -40.96
N ALA A 56 -11.54 14.49 -39.99
CA ALA A 56 -11.27 15.56 -39.04
C ALA A 56 -10.98 15.04 -37.61
N ASN A 57 -10.88 13.73 -37.45
CA ASN A 57 -10.64 13.07 -36.17
C ASN A 57 -9.14 13.10 -35.82
N GLU A 58 -8.55 14.30 -35.84
CA GLU A 58 -7.14 14.48 -35.47
C GLU A 58 -6.91 14.15 -34.01
N LEU A 59 -5.78 13.51 -33.76
CA LEU A 59 -5.31 13.20 -32.40
C LEU A 59 -4.76 14.46 -31.76
N GLN A 60 -5.37 14.89 -30.66
CA GLN A 60 -4.96 16.05 -29.87
C GLN A 60 -4.28 15.63 -28.57
N TRP A 61 -3.25 16.38 -28.17
CA TRP A 61 -2.57 16.17 -26.88
C TRP A 61 -3.19 17.02 -25.77
N ALA A 62 -4.06 16.41 -24.99
CA ALA A 62 -4.79 17.03 -23.90
C ALA A 62 -3.97 17.06 -22.60
N ARG A 63 -4.09 18.15 -21.85
CA ARG A 63 -3.61 18.22 -20.45
C ARG A 63 -4.58 17.47 -19.55
N VAL A 64 -4.05 16.68 -18.62
CA VAL A 64 -4.88 15.99 -17.63
C VAL A 64 -5.01 16.86 -16.38
N VAL A 65 -6.26 17.18 -15.99
CA VAL A 65 -6.56 17.89 -14.74
C VAL A 65 -6.35 16.94 -13.57
N MET A 66 -5.61 17.37 -12.58
CA MET A 66 -5.33 16.63 -11.35
C MET A 66 -5.94 17.34 -10.15
N PRO A 67 -6.39 16.62 -9.11
CA PRO A 67 -6.96 17.24 -7.90
C PRO A 67 -6.03 18.26 -7.24
N SER A 68 -4.72 18.01 -7.28
CA SER A 68 -3.70 18.95 -6.83
C SER A 68 -2.35 18.60 -7.46
N SER A 69 -1.55 19.63 -7.76
CA SER A 69 -0.18 19.48 -8.29
C SER A 69 0.66 20.71 -7.98
N GLY A 70 1.97 20.54 -7.85
CA GLY A 70 2.94 21.60 -7.64
C GLY A 70 4.34 21.21 -8.14
N LYS A 71 5.36 21.98 -7.79
CA LYS A 71 6.71 21.84 -8.36
C LYS A 71 7.29 20.43 -8.25
N ASN A 72 7.06 19.71 -7.13
CA ASN A 72 7.61 18.37 -6.91
C ASN A 72 6.61 17.45 -6.21
N TRP A 73 5.30 17.70 -6.35
CA TRP A 73 4.25 16.95 -5.66
C TRP A 73 2.92 17.04 -6.42
N GLY A 74 2.03 16.09 -6.18
CA GLY A 74 0.69 16.07 -6.78
C GLY A 74 0.07 14.68 -6.82
N HIS A 75 -1.15 14.60 -7.36
CA HIS A 75 -1.80 13.35 -7.71
C HIS A 75 -1.46 13.01 -9.17
N TYR A 76 -0.96 11.81 -9.43
CA TYR A 76 -0.65 11.36 -10.77
C TYR A 76 -1.38 10.05 -11.08
N PHE A 77 -2.58 10.18 -11.65
CA PHE A 77 -3.40 9.08 -12.14
C PHE A 77 -3.79 9.39 -13.58
N GLN A 78 -2.96 8.93 -14.49
CA GLN A 78 -3.16 9.18 -15.92
C GLN A 78 -4.08 8.11 -16.49
N PRO A 79 -5.05 8.47 -17.36
CA PRO A 79 -5.90 7.51 -18.05
C PRO A 79 -5.08 6.54 -18.89
N GLU A 80 -5.56 5.32 -19.03
CA GLU A 80 -4.94 4.30 -19.86
C GLU A 80 -5.43 4.40 -21.31
N GLU A 81 -4.65 3.86 -22.23
CA GLU A 81 -5.07 3.73 -23.64
C GLU A 81 -6.38 2.96 -23.75
N GLY A 82 -7.31 3.49 -24.53
CA GLY A 82 -8.66 2.97 -24.69
C GLY A 82 -9.68 3.43 -23.64
N ASP A 83 -9.26 4.19 -22.61
CA ASP A 83 -10.19 4.76 -21.64
C ASP A 83 -11.02 5.89 -22.25
N GLN A 84 -12.26 6.02 -21.78
CA GLN A 84 -13.12 7.16 -22.10
C GLN A 84 -12.86 8.30 -21.11
N VAL A 85 -12.67 9.49 -21.66
CA VAL A 85 -12.39 10.70 -20.90
C VAL A 85 -13.36 11.83 -21.27
N VAL A 86 -13.64 12.69 -20.32
CA VAL A 86 -14.39 13.93 -20.58
C VAL A 86 -13.41 15.03 -20.92
N LEU A 87 -13.62 15.65 -22.06
CA LEU A 87 -12.82 16.74 -22.58
C LEU A 87 -13.54 18.07 -22.42
N ALA A 88 -12.85 19.07 -21.91
CA ALA A 88 -13.22 20.48 -21.98
C ALA A 88 -12.18 21.22 -22.82
N PHE A 89 -12.54 22.37 -23.38
CA PHE A 89 -11.70 23.11 -24.29
C PHE A 89 -11.51 24.56 -23.82
N GLU A 90 -10.29 25.05 -23.78
CA GLU A 90 -9.98 26.41 -23.37
C GLU A 90 -10.66 27.41 -24.33
N HIS A 91 -11.62 28.16 -23.81
CA HIS A 91 -12.49 29.08 -24.61
C HIS A 91 -13.16 28.39 -25.80
N GLY A 92 -13.42 27.08 -25.72
CA GLY A 92 -14.00 26.29 -26.79
C GLY A 92 -13.01 25.92 -27.92
N ASN A 93 -11.72 26.25 -27.80
CA ASN A 93 -10.74 25.96 -28.81
C ASN A 93 -10.33 24.49 -28.81
N ILE A 94 -10.65 23.78 -29.89
CA ILE A 94 -10.40 22.35 -30.04
C ILE A 94 -8.92 21.96 -29.94
N GLU A 95 -8.01 22.87 -30.22
CA GLU A 95 -6.57 22.65 -30.14
C GLU A 95 -6.01 22.70 -28.71
N LYS A 96 -6.85 23.13 -27.74
CA LYS A 96 -6.47 23.28 -26.35
C LYS A 96 -7.35 22.43 -25.42
N PRO A 97 -7.33 21.10 -25.59
CA PRO A 97 -8.15 20.18 -24.79
C PRO A 97 -7.59 19.98 -23.38
N TYR A 98 -8.51 19.78 -22.44
CA TYR A 98 -8.24 19.33 -21.08
C TYR A 98 -9.06 18.07 -20.79
N VAL A 99 -8.43 17.03 -20.28
CA VAL A 99 -9.11 15.90 -19.66
C VAL A 99 -9.50 16.32 -18.27
N ILE A 100 -10.81 16.45 -17.99
CA ILE A 100 -11.34 16.85 -16.70
C ILE A 100 -11.82 15.66 -15.85
N GLY A 101 -11.82 14.44 -16.40
CA GLY A 101 -12.16 13.21 -15.70
C GLY A 101 -12.28 12.03 -16.65
N CYS A 102 -12.49 10.84 -16.08
CA CYS A 102 -12.75 9.61 -16.81
C CYS A 102 -14.23 9.24 -16.70
N VAL A 103 -14.80 8.69 -17.78
CA VAL A 103 -16.14 8.12 -17.80
C VAL A 103 -16.01 6.62 -18.05
N PRO A 104 -16.30 5.78 -17.06
CA PRO A 104 -16.28 4.34 -17.26
C PRO A 104 -17.28 3.90 -18.34
N LYS A 105 -16.87 2.97 -19.19
CA LYS A 105 -17.76 2.38 -20.20
C LYS A 105 -18.95 1.67 -19.53
N VAL A 106 -20.06 1.59 -20.24
CA VAL A 106 -21.23 0.78 -19.82
C VAL A 106 -20.75 -0.65 -19.53
N ASN A 107 -21.21 -1.22 -18.42
CA ASN A 107 -20.81 -2.56 -17.95
C ASN A 107 -19.31 -2.69 -17.59
N ASN A 108 -18.66 -1.60 -17.18
CA ASN A 108 -17.28 -1.65 -16.74
C ASN A 108 -17.16 -2.54 -15.46
N PRO A 109 -16.32 -3.61 -15.50
CA PRO A 109 -16.15 -4.51 -14.35
C PRO A 109 -15.66 -3.83 -13.07
N PHE A 110 -14.99 -2.67 -13.19
CA PHE A 110 -14.59 -1.86 -12.05
C PHE A 110 -15.82 -1.34 -11.29
N LEU A 111 -16.80 -0.76 -11.99
CA LEU A 111 -18.02 -0.25 -11.37
C LEU A 111 -18.82 -1.36 -10.70
N THR A 112 -18.99 -2.50 -11.37
CA THR A 112 -19.69 -3.66 -10.81
C THR A 112 -19.05 -4.15 -9.49
N ARG A 113 -17.74 -4.07 -9.38
CA ARG A 113 -17.00 -4.49 -8.16
C ARG A 113 -16.89 -3.39 -7.12
N ALA A 114 -16.94 -2.14 -7.53
CA ALA A 114 -16.79 -0.99 -6.63
C ALA A 114 -18.13 -0.54 -6.03
N SER A 115 -19.22 -0.64 -6.81
CA SER A 115 -20.55 -0.23 -6.36
C SER A 115 -21.17 -1.27 -5.42
N HIS A 116 -21.86 -0.77 -4.40
CA HIS A 116 -22.63 -1.55 -3.44
C HIS A 116 -23.93 -0.82 -3.13
N GLU A 117 -25.01 -1.53 -2.83
CA GLU A 117 -26.34 -0.96 -2.58
C GLU A 117 -26.29 0.13 -1.47
N LYS A 118 -25.55 -0.13 -0.40
CA LYS A 118 -25.36 0.81 0.71
C LYS A 118 -24.24 1.83 0.49
N ASN A 119 -23.59 1.85 -0.71
CA ASN A 119 -22.46 2.73 -1.03
C ASN A 119 -21.32 2.72 0.02
N GLN A 120 -21.13 1.60 0.69
CA GLN A 120 -20.20 1.47 1.81
C GLN A 120 -18.72 1.37 1.40
N TYR A 121 -18.42 1.14 0.13
CA TYR A 121 -17.04 1.04 -0.33
C TYR A 121 -16.55 2.30 -1.03
N LYS A 122 -15.36 2.79 -0.63
CA LYS A 122 -14.60 3.81 -1.34
C LYS A 122 -13.25 3.21 -1.69
N LYS A 123 -12.84 3.30 -2.97
CA LYS A 123 -11.66 2.56 -3.46
C LYS A 123 -10.80 3.38 -4.40
N ILE A 124 -9.49 3.19 -4.28
CA ILE A 124 -8.50 3.58 -5.27
C ILE A 124 -7.87 2.28 -5.77
N ILE A 125 -8.02 1.99 -7.06
CA ILE A 125 -7.52 0.74 -7.66
C ILE A 125 -6.69 1.08 -8.89
N THR A 126 -5.47 0.56 -8.95
CA THR A 126 -4.60 0.68 -10.13
C THR A 126 -4.97 -0.38 -11.18
N LYS A 127 -4.52 -0.20 -12.41
CA LYS A 127 -4.75 -1.12 -13.54
C LYS A 127 -4.46 -2.59 -13.19
N ASN A 128 -3.40 -2.85 -12.46
CA ASN A 128 -3.00 -4.20 -12.07
C ASN A 128 -3.68 -4.71 -10.79
N GLY A 129 -4.51 -3.88 -10.13
CA GLY A 129 -5.28 -4.27 -8.96
C GLY A 129 -4.64 -4.00 -7.60
N ASN A 130 -3.59 -3.12 -7.52
CA ASN A 130 -3.19 -2.57 -6.22
C ASN A 130 -4.34 -1.71 -5.71
N THR A 131 -4.74 -1.90 -4.48
CA THR A 131 -5.97 -1.30 -3.94
C THR A 131 -5.75 -0.65 -2.60
N ILE A 132 -6.36 0.54 -2.42
CA ILE A 132 -6.67 1.13 -1.12
C ILE A 132 -8.20 1.17 -1.03
N GLN A 133 -8.76 0.54 -0.01
CA GLN A 133 -10.20 0.45 0.20
C GLN A 133 -10.57 0.92 1.59
N PHE A 134 -11.61 1.74 1.65
CA PHE A 134 -12.34 2.07 2.87
C PHE A 134 -13.69 1.34 2.81
N GLU A 135 -14.08 0.75 3.90
CA GLU A 135 -15.37 0.10 4.10
C GLU A 135 -16.06 0.79 5.28
N ASP A 136 -17.07 1.61 4.96
CA ASP A 136 -17.87 2.36 5.92
C ASP A 136 -19.13 1.55 6.23
N CYS A 137 -19.27 1.06 7.44
CA CYS A 137 -20.45 0.31 7.86
C CYS A 137 -21.48 1.29 8.43
N GLU A 138 -22.68 1.37 7.86
CA GLU A 138 -23.75 2.28 8.33
C GLU A 138 -24.24 1.95 9.73
N GLU A 139 -24.09 0.70 10.14
CA GLU A 139 -24.53 0.22 11.44
C GLU A 139 -23.40 0.42 12.46
N GLU A 140 -23.75 0.92 13.66
CA GLU A 140 -22.86 0.99 14.83
C GLU A 140 -21.72 2.05 14.76
N GLU A 141 -21.95 3.20 14.12
CA GLU A 141 -21.07 4.39 14.21
C GLU A 141 -19.56 4.10 13.97
N GLY A 142 -19.24 3.31 12.94
CA GLY A 142 -17.87 3.01 12.56
C GLY A 142 -17.19 1.86 13.33
N THR A 143 -17.89 1.19 14.23
CA THR A 143 -17.32 0.05 15.00
C THR A 143 -16.98 -1.16 14.14
N LYS A 144 -17.55 -1.24 12.92
CA LYS A 144 -17.27 -2.30 11.93
C LYS A 144 -16.48 -1.82 10.73
N ASP A 145 -16.02 -0.59 10.72
CA ASP A 145 -15.28 -0.01 9.59
C ASP A 145 -13.94 -0.71 9.38
N LYS A 146 -13.51 -0.74 8.12
CA LYS A 146 -12.23 -1.33 7.73
C LYS A 146 -11.47 -0.44 6.76
N ILE A 147 -10.16 -0.40 6.93
CA ILE A 147 -9.23 0.16 5.94
C ILE A 147 -8.34 -0.98 5.46
N SER A 148 -8.29 -1.20 4.16
CA SER A 148 -7.51 -2.26 3.55
C SER A 148 -6.59 -1.73 2.46
N ILE A 149 -5.32 -2.11 2.51
CA ILE A 149 -4.33 -1.86 1.46
C ILE A 149 -3.80 -3.21 1.02
N TYR A 150 -3.91 -3.53 -0.28
CA TYR A 150 -3.41 -4.81 -0.77
C TYR A 150 -2.88 -4.74 -2.20
N THR A 151 -1.94 -5.63 -2.49
CA THR A 151 -1.40 -5.85 -3.81
C THR A 151 -2.33 -6.78 -4.63
N PRO A 152 -2.13 -6.92 -5.95
CA PRO A 152 -2.99 -7.75 -6.78
C PRO A 152 -3.19 -9.15 -6.21
N LYS A 153 -4.44 -9.65 -6.30
CA LYS A 153 -4.87 -10.95 -5.74
C LYS A 153 -4.68 -11.05 -4.22
N GLU A 154 -4.57 -9.90 -3.53
CA GLU A 154 -4.34 -9.80 -2.09
C GLU A 154 -3.05 -10.50 -1.62
N ALA A 155 -2.03 -10.60 -2.49
CA ALA A 155 -0.81 -11.32 -2.18
C ALA A 155 -0.11 -10.76 -0.92
N HIS A 156 -0.15 -9.44 -0.73
CA HIS A 156 0.29 -8.76 0.49
C HIS A 156 -0.80 -7.79 0.92
N ARG A 157 -1.04 -7.68 2.22
CA ARG A 157 -2.13 -6.87 2.77
C ARG A 157 -1.77 -6.20 4.09
N LEU A 158 -2.29 -4.99 4.26
CA LEU A 158 -2.40 -4.28 5.53
C LEU A 158 -3.89 -4.01 5.76
N ILE A 159 -4.43 -4.49 6.87
CA ILE A 159 -5.85 -4.36 7.23
C ILE A 159 -5.95 -3.77 8.63
N LEU A 160 -6.70 -2.68 8.76
CA LEU A 160 -7.17 -2.14 10.02
C LEU A 160 -8.65 -2.52 10.13
N ASP A 161 -8.99 -3.35 11.10
CA ASP A 161 -10.32 -3.96 11.26
C ASP A 161 -10.90 -3.58 12.62
N ASN A 162 -11.87 -2.65 12.64
CA ASN A 162 -12.50 -2.19 13.87
C ASN A 162 -13.38 -3.28 14.51
N GLU A 163 -14.06 -4.07 13.69
CA GLU A 163 -14.91 -5.15 14.20
C GLU A 163 -14.10 -6.20 14.97
N LYS A 164 -12.93 -6.57 14.43
CA LYS A 164 -12.03 -7.53 15.08
C LYS A 164 -11.05 -6.88 16.05
N LYS A 165 -11.11 -5.55 16.18
CA LYS A 165 -10.16 -4.77 17.00
C LYS A 165 -8.72 -5.18 16.73
N GLN A 166 -8.32 -5.23 15.45
CA GLN A 166 -6.98 -5.68 15.08
C GLN A 166 -6.40 -4.99 13.86
N ILE A 167 -5.08 -4.94 13.83
CA ILE A 167 -4.27 -4.54 12.69
C ILE A 167 -3.52 -5.77 12.20
N THR A 168 -3.62 -6.08 10.91
CA THR A 168 -2.95 -7.22 10.29
C THR A 168 -2.05 -6.74 9.15
N LEU A 169 -0.79 -7.12 9.19
CA LEU A 169 0.16 -6.99 8.08
C LEU A 169 0.62 -8.40 7.70
N GLY A 170 0.42 -8.83 6.46
CA GLY A 170 0.80 -10.19 6.10
C GLY A 170 0.56 -10.57 4.64
N ASP A 171 0.81 -11.83 4.35
CA ASP A 171 0.48 -12.47 3.09
C ASP A 171 -0.98 -12.95 3.07
N LYS A 172 -1.44 -13.34 1.89
CA LYS A 172 -2.82 -13.81 1.65
C LYS A 172 -3.20 -15.00 2.52
N ASP A 173 -2.29 -15.93 2.71
CA ASP A 173 -2.56 -17.21 3.36
C ASP A 173 -2.33 -17.17 4.88
N GLY A 174 -1.88 -16.01 5.40
CA GLY A 174 -1.58 -15.82 6.82
C GLY A 174 -0.41 -16.69 7.33
N LYS A 175 0.48 -17.06 6.44
CA LYS A 175 1.67 -17.85 6.75
C LYS A 175 2.77 -16.98 7.33
N ASN A 176 2.92 -15.78 6.77
CA ASN A 176 3.84 -14.76 7.25
C ASN A 176 3.02 -13.51 7.58
N GLN A 177 2.87 -13.21 8.86
CA GLN A 177 2.05 -12.09 9.29
C GLN A 177 2.45 -11.53 10.66
N MET A 178 2.13 -10.26 10.84
CA MET A 178 2.10 -9.57 12.12
C MET A 178 0.65 -9.17 12.42
N VAL A 179 0.16 -9.54 13.59
CA VAL A 179 -1.18 -9.20 14.07
C VAL A 179 -1.05 -8.46 15.40
N ILE A 180 -1.63 -7.27 15.46
CA ILE A 180 -1.76 -6.48 16.68
C ILE A 180 -3.24 -6.49 17.06
N LYS A 181 -3.59 -7.10 18.19
CA LYS A 181 -4.92 -6.99 18.78
C LYS A 181 -4.97 -5.81 19.73
N THR A 182 -6.03 -5.02 19.61
CA THR A 182 -6.23 -3.77 20.35
C THR A 182 -7.42 -3.87 21.31
N GLU A 183 -7.79 -5.08 21.71
CA GLU A 183 -8.85 -5.30 22.72
C GLU A 183 -8.44 -4.70 24.06
N ASP A 184 -9.39 -4.10 24.74
CA ASP A 184 -9.16 -3.55 26.07
C ASP A 184 -8.71 -4.67 27.05
N GLU A 185 -7.65 -4.39 27.82
CA GLU A 185 -7.05 -5.31 28.81
C GLU A 185 -6.43 -6.62 28.26
N GLN A 186 -6.54 -6.89 26.94
CA GLN A 186 -6.03 -8.13 26.31
C GLN A 186 -5.21 -7.86 25.03
N GLY A 187 -4.59 -6.69 24.95
CA GLY A 187 -3.77 -6.33 23.80
C GLY A 187 -2.62 -7.33 23.57
N THR A 188 -2.47 -7.83 22.34
CA THR A 188 -1.40 -8.77 21.99
C THR A 188 -0.75 -8.39 20.67
N ILE A 189 0.55 -8.70 20.54
CA ILE A 189 1.30 -8.64 19.28
C ILE A 189 1.77 -10.05 18.95
N SER A 190 1.39 -10.57 17.81
CA SER A 190 1.81 -11.87 17.29
C SER A 190 2.56 -11.70 15.97
N ILE A 191 3.73 -12.30 15.88
CA ILE A 191 4.51 -12.39 14.64
C ILE A 191 4.62 -13.88 14.29
N LYS A 192 4.14 -14.24 13.10
CA LYS A 192 4.20 -15.61 12.57
C LYS A 192 4.97 -15.61 11.25
N THR A 193 5.85 -16.60 11.08
CA THR A 193 6.56 -16.85 9.81
C THR A 193 6.75 -18.36 9.63
N GLU A 194 6.69 -18.83 8.40
CA GLU A 194 6.86 -20.27 8.11
C GLU A 194 8.28 -20.76 8.33
N LYS A 195 9.29 -19.94 8.02
CA LYS A 195 10.67 -20.44 7.97
C LYS A 195 11.62 -19.74 8.93
N LYS A 196 11.73 -18.43 8.84
CA LYS A 196 12.77 -17.71 9.55
C LYS A 196 12.33 -16.32 9.97
N LEU A 197 12.56 -16.00 11.24
CA LEU A 197 12.47 -14.63 11.77
C LEU A 197 13.86 -14.17 12.16
N THR A 198 14.24 -12.97 11.73
CA THR A 198 15.50 -12.33 12.14
C THR A 198 15.18 -10.94 12.65
N ILE A 199 15.65 -10.63 13.85
CA ILE A 199 15.60 -9.30 14.45
C ILE A 199 17.03 -8.81 14.60
N SER A 200 17.39 -7.71 13.95
CA SER A 200 18.72 -7.13 13.98
C SER A 200 18.68 -5.71 14.52
N VAL A 201 19.61 -5.36 15.40
CA VAL A 201 19.77 -4.01 15.93
C VAL A 201 21.24 -3.61 15.74
N GLY A 202 21.50 -2.66 14.86
CA GLY A 202 22.83 -2.36 14.36
C GLY A 202 23.51 -3.60 13.79
N ASP A 203 24.84 -3.61 13.78
CA ASP A 203 25.64 -4.72 13.22
C ASP A 203 25.96 -5.82 14.23
N ASN A 204 25.71 -5.57 15.51
CA ASN A 204 26.24 -6.37 16.60
C ASN A 204 25.20 -7.24 17.32
N ILE A 205 23.92 -6.95 17.19
CA ILE A 205 22.85 -7.69 17.88
C ILE A 205 21.93 -8.33 16.86
N THR A 206 21.81 -9.65 16.95
CA THR A 206 20.89 -10.42 16.08
C THR A 206 20.22 -11.54 16.86
N VAL A 207 18.91 -11.64 16.77
CA VAL A 207 18.14 -12.81 17.21
C VAL A 207 17.56 -13.47 15.97
N THR A 208 17.88 -14.73 15.76
CA THR A 208 17.42 -15.53 14.63
C THR A 208 16.69 -16.77 15.13
N MET A 209 15.47 -16.95 14.67
CA MET A 209 14.67 -18.16 14.87
C MET A 209 14.48 -18.84 13.51
N ASN A 210 14.85 -20.10 13.40
CA ASN A 210 14.78 -20.86 12.16
C ASN A 210 13.99 -22.15 12.41
N ALA A 211 12.85 -22.29 11.71
CA ALA A 211 11.95 -23.42 11.85
C ALA A 211 12.51 -24.70 11.21
N ASP A 212 13.22 -24.58 10.08
CA ASP A 212 13.77 -25.74 9.37
C ASP A 212 14.84 -26.48 10.21
N SER A 213 15.62 -25.73 10.99
CA SER A 213 16.65 -26.30 11.89
C SER A 213 16.20 -26.39 13.35
N GLY A 214 15.01 -25.87 13.69
CA GLY A 214 14.52 -25.81 15.06
C GLY A 214 15.41 -24.98 16.00
N THR A 215 16.09 -23.94 15.50
CA THR A 215 17.10 -23.22 16.28
C THR A 215 16.68 -21.79 16.62
N VAL A 216 17.09 -21.33 17.81
CA VAL A 216 17.09 -19.93 18.20
C VAL A 216 18.54 -19.53 18.50
N ASN A 217 19.05 -18.53 17.78
CA ASN A 217 20.40 -18.01 17.95
C ASN A 217 20.35 -16.53 18.37
N ILE A 218 21.07 -16.20 19.43
CA ILE A 218 21.24 -14.84 19.93
C ILE A 218 22.72 -14.50 19.79
N LYS A 219 23.04 -13.47 19.00
CA LYS A 219 24.39 -12.91 18.85
C LYS A 219 24.38 -11.50 19.44
N CYS A 220 25.25 -11.24 20.40
CA CYS A 220 25.42 -9.93 21.03
C CYS A 220 26.77 -9.86 21.74
N THR A 221 27.22 -8.65 22.07
CA THR A 221 28.45 -8.45 22.85
C THR A 221 28.26 -8.81 24.33
N LYS A 222 27.08 -8.53 24.89
CA LYS A 222 26.75 -8.86 26.29
C LYS A 222 25.30 -9.33 26.35
N PHE A 223 25.10 -10.47 26.99
CA PHE A 223 23.76 -11.01 27.27
C PHE A 223 23.55 -11.09 28.77
N THR A 224 22.49 -10.47 29.29
CA THR A 224 22.16 -10.48 30.73
C THR A 224 20.72 -10.95 30.87
N VAL A 225 20.49 -11.86 31.81
CA VAL A 225 19.16 -12.28 32.26
C VAL A 225 19.03 -11.89 33.71
N ASP A 226 18.04 -11.05 34.03
CA ASP A 226 17.69 -10.63 35.39
C ASP A 226 16.23 -10.98 35.62
N ALA A 227 15.98 -11.93 36.49
CA ALA A 227 14.67 -12.44 36.81
C ALA A 227 14.37 -12.19 38.29
N SER A 228 13.26 -11.50 38.60
CA SER A 228 12.88 -11.12 39.96
C SER A 228 12.43 -12.30 40.82
N ASP A 229 12.06 -13.42 40.23
CA ASP A 229 11.56 -14.63 40.94
C ASP A 229 12.39 -15.85 40.59
N SER A 230 12.31 -16.36 39.37
CA SER A 230 12.97 -17.60 38.98
C SER A 230 13.48 -17.55 37.53
N SER A 231 14.57 -18.27 37.28
CA SER A 231 15.08 -18.55 35.91
C SER A 231 15.37 -20.05 35.82
N GLU A 232 14.84 -20.70 34.77
CA GLU A 232 15.03 -22.12 34.54
C GLU A 232 15.58 -22.39 33.16
N ILE A 233 16.63 -23.19 33.04
CA ILE A 233 17.20 -23.65 31.77
C ILE A 233 17.20 -25.18 31.75
N LYS A 234 16.45 -25.79 30.85
CA LYS A 234 16.36 -27.26 30.68
C LYS A 234 16.81 -27.70 29.30
N ALA A 235 17.51 -28.80 29.22
CA ALA A 235 17.85 -29.50 28.00
C ALA A 235 17.73 -31.02 28.21
N ASN A 236 16.96 -31.72 27.36
CA ASN A 236 16.83 -33.16 27.42
C ASN A 236 18.12 -33.90 27.00
N GLY A 237 18.91 -33.28 26.16
CA GLY A 237 20.20 -33.88 25.72
C GLY A 237 21.36 -33.23 26.43
N LYS A 238 21.93 -32.18 25.90
CA LYS A 238 23.15 -31.56 26.42
C LYS A 238 22.89 -30.10 26.78
N LEU A 239 23.20 -29.68 28.00
CA LEU A 239 23.38 -28.31 28.39
C LEU A 239 24.89 -28.00 28.44
N GLY A 240 25.37 -27.07 27.62
CA GLY A 240 26.78 -26.65 27.60
C GLY A 240 26.92 -25.22 28.04
N LEU A 241 27.75 -24.94 29.04
CA LEU A 241 28.19 -23.60 29.46
C LEU A 241 29.68 -23.51 29.23
N SER A 242 30.16 -22.56 28.46
CA SER A 242 31.55 -22.35 28.13
C SER A 242 31.91 -20.87 28.11
N GLY A 243 33.03 -20.51 28.70
CA GLY A 243 33.55 -19.16 28.75
C GLY A 243 34.96 -19.10 29.32
N GLY A 244 35.66 -17.98 29.17
CA GLY A 244 36.96 -17.77 29.82
C GLY A 244 36.87 -17.95 31.34
N ASN A 245 35.81 -17.44 31.94
CA ASN A 245 35.47 -17.67 33.37
C ASN A 245 33.99 -18.08 33.43
N VAL A 246 33.68 -19.10 34.20
CA VAL A 246 32.31 -19.47 34.59
C VAL A 246 32.22 -19.39 36.10
N SER A 247 31.34 -18.54 36.65
CA SER A 247 31.06 -18.40 38.06
C SER A 247 29.64 -18.80 38.34
N MET A 248 29.43 -19.61 39.38
CA MET A 248 28.12 -19.94 39.91
C MET A 248 28.12 -19.60 41.41
N GLU A 249 27.22 -18.74 41.82
CA GLU A 249 27.13 -18.23 43.20
C GLU A 249 25.67 -18.37 43.69
N ALA A 250 25.48 -18.81 44.90
CA ALA A 250 24.19 -18.92 45.54
C ALA A 250 24.28 -18.47 46.99
N SER A 251 23.36 -17.61 47.43
CA SER A 251 23.29 -17.12 48.81
C SER A 251 22.84 -18.13 49.82
N SER A 252 22.11 -19.19 49.38
CA SER A 252 21.55 -20.23 50.26
C SER A 252 22.10 -21.61 49.94
N MET A 253 21.83 -22.15 48.75
CA MET A 253 22.27 -23.51 48.41
C MET A 253 22.62 -23.60 46.92
N LEU A 254 23.79 -24.11 46.60
CA LEU A 254 24.16 -24.58 45.26
C LEU A 254 24.14 -26.10 45.27
N LYS A 255 23.27 -26.73 44.48
CA LYS A 255 23.15 -28.18 44.34
C LYS A 255 23.59 -28.61 42.94
N ALA A 256 24.49 -29.57 42.86
CA ALA A 256 24.87 -30.24 41.63
C ALA A 256 24.73 -31.77 41.82
N GLU A 257 23.80 -32.38 41.06
CA GLU A 257 23.54 -33.81 41.12
C GLU A 257 23.60 -34.45 39.75
N SER A 258 24.05 -35.69 39.68
CA SER A 258 24.03 -36.52 38.51
C SER A 258 23.67 -37.95 38.90
N SER A 259 22.81 -38.63 38.12
CA SER A 259 22.56 -40.06 38.25
C SER A 259 23.70 -40.90 37.60
N GLY A 260 24.59 -40.29 36.87
CA GLY A 260 25.74 -40.90 36.26
C GLY A 260 27.06 -40.38 36.86
N MET A 261 28.12 -40.36 36.04
CA MET A 261 29.45 -39.88 36.47
C MET A 261 29.49 -38.34 36.51
N THR A 262 30.00 -37.80 37.62
CA THR A 262 30.38 -36.38 37.75
C THR A 262 31.88 -36.27 37.65
N THR A 263 32.40 -35.46 36.73
CA THR A 263 33.84 -35.21 36.57
C THR A 263 34.11 -33.74 36.86
N ILE A 264 34.99 -33.45 37.78
CA ILE A 264 35.51 -32.12 38.09
C ILE A 264 37.01 -32.14 37.82
N GLY A 265 37.44 -31.33 36.87
CA GLY A 265 38.85 -31.23 36.49
C GLY A 265 39.37 -29.81 36.55
N GLY A 266 40.57 -29.60 37.02
CA GLY A 266 41.25 -28.32 37.09
C GLY A 266 42.59 -28.40 37.78
N SER A 267 43.39 -27.37 37.68
CA SER A 267 44.69 -27.28 38.42
C SER A 267 44.91 -25.85 38.88
N PRO A 268 44.83 -25.60 40.22
CA PRO A 268 44.37 -26.49 41.31
C PRO A 268 42.83 -26.60 41.40
N ILE A 269 42.31 -27.66 42.04
CA ILE A 269 40.95 -27.78 42.55
C ILE A 269 40.99 -27.38 44.02
N LYS A 270 40.20 -26.39 44.47
CA LYS A 270 39.99 -26.06 45.86
C LYS A 270 38.56 -26.36 46.25
N ILE A 271 38.39 -27.13 47.33
CA ILE A 271 37.11 -27.46 47.94
C ILE A 271 37.29 -27.05 49.40
N GLY A 272 36.50 -26.06 49.85
CA GLY A 272 36.61 -25.52 51.21
C GLY A 272 35.33 -25.13 51.79
#